data_bb364816aa64ab6017a83fe298944d81
#
_entry.id   bb364816aa64ab6017a83fe298944d81
#
_cell.length_a   1.000
_cell.length_b   1.000
_cell.length_c   1.000
_cell.angle_alpha   90.00
_cell.angle_beta   90.00
_cell.angle_gamma   90.00
#
_symmetry.space_group_name_H-M   'P 1'
#
loop_
_entity.id
_entity.type
_entity.pdbx_description
1 polymer ?
#
loop_
_entity_poly.entity_id
_entity_poly.type
_entity_poly.pdbx_seq_one_letter_code
_entity_poly.pdbx_strand_id
1 'polypeptide(L)'
;MNNVLILVDSLDDWKPYSKTNSILTVSDYLKYKSPGKDRKLVINLSNDYSYNSEGYYCSLLAQTRGHKVIPGVDIINKVEAGAGIRMDSSLQKLCYQWIQKNEITDDLWSLNVYFGTCKEKGLERIARFIFENYPAPLLRVTLNTRHKNQIENIQFLPLSLLNNEEEDYFANALDLFNRKVWRNPQASKSARYNLAILYDPDEKFPPSDKKALHKLLELAKKMDIHAELLTEEDATRLMEFDALFIRTTTSLNHYTFRLSQLATQNGLAVIDDPQSIIRCTNKVYLKELFEKEKIPAPLSMLLFKSNVNSYEE
;
A
#
# COMPACT_ATOMS: atom_id res chain seq x y z
N MET A 1 4.38 -17.38 -17.77
CA MET A 1 5.05 -17.95 -16.56
C MET A 1 4.49 -17.21 -15.36
N ASN A 2 4.18 -17.91 -14.27
CA ASN A 2 3.66 -17.27 -13.06
C ASN A 2 4.70 -16.34 -12.45
N ASN A 3 4.42 -15.04 -12.41
CA ASN A 3 5.34 -14.03 -11.84
C ASN A 3 5.21 -13.91 -10.31
N VAL A 4 4.36 -14.71 -9.66
CA VAL A 4 4.22 -14.74 -8.20
C VAL A 4 4.94 -15.97 -7.64
N LEU A 5 5.70 -15.75 -6.59
CA LEU A 5 6.40 -16.77 -5.83
C LEU A 5 5.95 -16.68 -4.37
N ILE A 6 5.44 -17.77 -3.82
CA ILE A 6 5.01 -17.83 -2.43
C ILE A 6 6.08 -18.56 -1.62
N LEU A 7 6.47 -17.99 -0.49
CA LEU A 7 7.42 -18.57 0.44
C LEU A 7 6.70 -19.00 1.72
N VAL A 8 6.97 -20.20 2.16
CA VAL A 8 6.44 -20.81 3.40
C VAL A 8 7.58 -21.44 4.18
N ASP A 9 7.45 -21.64 5.48
CA ASP A 9 8.49 -22.28 6.27
C ASP A 9 8.56 -23.78 5.96
N SER A 10 7.40 -24.45 5.82
CA SER A 10 7.29 -25.84 5.38
C SER A 10 6.25 -25.99 4.27
N LEU A 11 6.48 -26.90 3.34
CA LEU A 11 5.48 -27.25 2.32
C LEU A 11 4.25 -27.92 2.94
N ASP A 12 4.38 -28.52 4.10
CA ASP A 12 3.27 -29.13 4.85
C ASP A 12 2.32 -28.07 5.43
N ASP A 13 2.80 -26.83 5.66
CA ASP A 13 1.98 -25.71 6.08
C ASP A 13 1.11 -25.16 4.94
N TRP A 14 1.44 -25.54 3.70
CA TRP A 14 0.71 -25.09 2.53
C TRP A 14 -0.43 -26.02 2.17
N LYS A 15 -1.63 -25.61 2.49
CA LYS A 15 -2.83 -26.22 1.88
C LYS A 15 -3.00 -25.66 0.47
N PRO A 16 -3.69 -26.32 -0.46
CA PRO A 16 -3.88 -25.82 -1.83
C PRO A 16 -4.81 -24.60 -1.88
N TYR A 17 -4.37 -23.50 -1.26
CA TYR A 17 -5.12 -22.24 -1.16
C TYR A 17 -5.31 -21.54 -2.51
N SER A 18 -4.44 -21.80 -3.47
CA SER A 18 -4.60 -21.27 -4.83
C SER A 18 -3.95 -22.19 -5.85
N LYS A 19 -4.35 -22.06 -7.12
CA LYS A 19 -3.75 -22.80 -8.25
C LYS A 19 -2.36 -22.28 -8.63
N THR A 20 -1.58 -21.72 -7.71
CA THR A 20 -0.24 -21.24 -8.01
C THR A 20 0.76 -22.39 -7.95
N ASN A 21 1.56 -22.55 -9.01
CA ASN A 21 2.57 -23.61 -9.14
C ASN A 21 3.96 -23.17 -8.67
N SER A 22 4.09 -22.02 -7.99
CA SER A 22 5.39 -21.44 -7.62
C SER A 22 5.46 -21.23 -6.12
N ILE A 23 5.65 -22.32 -5.39
CA ILE A 23 5.82 -22.29 -3.94
C ILE A 23 7.23 -22.82 -3.63
N LEU A 24 7.93 -22.14 -2.74
CA LEU A 24 9.23 -22.56 -2.22
C LEU A 24 9.23 -22.47 -0.70
N THR A 25 10.07 -23.29 -0.07
CA THR A 25 10.38 -23.03 1.33
C THR A 25 11.28 -21.81 1.47
N VAL A 26 11.21 -21.14 2.63
CA VAL A 26 12.13 -20.04 3.00
C VAL A 26 13.58 -20.46 2.79
N SER A 27 13.94 -21.66 3.28
CA SER A 27 15.29 -22.22 3.16
C SER A 27 15.73 -22.45 1.70
N ASP A 28 14.82 -22.92 0.83
CA ASP A 28 15.12 -23.10 -0.59
C ASP A 28 15.26 -21.77 -1.31
N TYR A 29 14.44 -20.78 -0.93
CA TYR A 29 14.56 -19.44 -1.49
C TYR A 29 15.87 -18.75 -1.12
N LEU A 30 16.40 -18.95 0.08
CA LEU A 30 17.72 -18.44 0.47
C LEU A 30 18.81 -18.96 -0.47
N LYS A 31 18.72 -20.23 -0.91
CA LYS A 31 19.65 -20.88 -1.85
C LYS A 31 19.35 -20.57 -3.31
N TYR A 32 18.20 -19.98 -3.61
CA TYR A 32 17.74 -19.71 -4.97
C TYR A 32 18.67 -18.73 -5.67
N LYS A 33 19.13 -19.11 -6.86
CA LYS A 33 19.93 -18.24 -7.76
C LYS A 33 18.99 -17.62 -8.79
N SER A 34 18.71 -16.34 -8.63
CA SER A 34 17.91 -15.60 -9.61
C SER A 34 18.67 -15.49 -10.96
N PRO A 35 18.05 -15.80 -12.09
CA PRO A 35 18.67 -15.66 -13.41
C PRO A 35 18.84 -14.18 -13.87
N GLY A 36 18.75 -13.21 -12.97
CA GLY A 36 19.15 -11.81 -13.17
C GLY A 36 18.18 -10.91 -13.95
N LYS A 37 17.18 -11.47 -14.65
CA LYS A 37 16.16 -10.70 -15.40
C LYS A 37 14.72 -11.05 -15.03
N ASP A 38 14.54 -11.92 -14.05
CA ASP A 38 13.24 -12.49 -13.68
C ASP A 38 12.63 -11.64 -12.56
N ARG A 39 11.77 -10.70 -12.92
CA ARG A 39 11.02 -9.89 -11.95
C ARG A 39 9.84 -10.67 -11.43
N LYS A 40 9.85 -11.04 -10.17
CA LYS A 40 8.78 -11.76 -9.48
C LYS A 40 8.16 -10.88 -8.39
N LEU A 41 6.90 -11.16 -8.06
CA LEU A 41 6.31 -10.76 -6.81
C LEU A 41 6.48 -11.90 -5.81
N VAL A 42 7.24 -11.68 -4.76
CA VAL A 42 7.46 -12.62 -3.67
C VAL A 42 6.43 -12.32 -2.57
N ILE A 43 5.59 -13.31 -2.27
CA ILE A 43 4.70 -13.28 -1.11
C ILE A 43 5.40 -14.11 -0.03
N ASN A 44 5.96 -13.44 0.96
CA ASN A 44 6.67 -14.08 2.05
C ASN A 44 5.68 -14.35 3.19
N LEU A 45 5.41 -15.62 3.47
CA LEU A 45 4.50 -16.12 4.50
C LEU A 45 5.26 -16.83 5.62
N SER A 46 6.50 -16.42 5.89
CA SER A 46 7.25 -16.95 7.03
C SER A 46 6.52 -16.66 8.35
N ASN A 47 6.63 -17.56 9.29
CA ASN A 47 6.10 -17.38 10.64
C ASN A 47 6.98 -16.47 11.51
N ASP A 48 8.23 -16.23 11.11
CA ASP A 48 9.19 -15.40 11.84
C ASP A 48 9.85 -14.38 10.92
N TYR A 49 9.68 -13.09 11.26
CA TYR A 49 10.29 -11.95 10.59
C TYR A 49 11.28 -11.20 11.49
N SER A 50 11.61 -11.73 12.66
CA SER A 50 12.56 -11.09 13.56
C SER A 50 13.91 -10.86 12.86
N TYR A 51 14.65 -9.85 13.31
CA TYR A 51 15.96 -9.53 12.74
C TYR A 51 16.88 -10.77 12.76
N ASN A 52 17.51 -11.06 11.65
CA ASN A 52 18.33 -12.26 11.37
C ASN A 52 17.56 -13.58 11.20
N SER A 53 16.22 -13.60 11.20
CA SER A 53 15.47 -14.79 10.83
C SER A 53 15.57 -15.12 9.33
N GLU A 54 15.26 -16.35 8.94
CA GLU A 54 15.19 -16.74 7.53
C GLU A 54 14.13 -15.93 6.76
N GLY A 55 12.97 -15.66 7.38
CA GLY A 55 11.90 -14.84 6.79
C GLY A 55 12.34 -13.40 6.55
N TYR A 56 13.07 -12.79 7.49
CA TYR A 56 13.67 -11.47 7.29
C TYR A 56 14.62 -11.46 6.08
N TYR A 57 15.53 -12.42 6.01
CA TYR A 57 16.48 -12.52 4.90
C TYR A 57 15.83 -12.83 3.56
N CYS A 58 14.73 -13.57 3.54
CA CYS A 58 13.96 -13.77 2.30
C CYS A 58 13.46 -12.45 1.72
N SER A 59 12.89 -11.57 2.53
CA SER A 59 12.45 -10.24 2.09
C SER A 59 13.63 -9.37 1.63
N LEU A 60 14.75 -9.38 2.37
CA LEU A 60 15.95 -8.63 2.02
C LEU A 60 16.56 -9.10 0.69
N LEU A 61 16.71 -10.41 0.52
CA LEU A 61 17.27 -10.99 -0.70
C LEU A 61 16.34 -10.81 -1.91
N ALA A 62 15.01 -10.83 -1.70
CA ALA A 62 14.07 -10.54 -2.78
C ALA A 62 14.31 -9.14 -3.36
N GLN A 63 14.44 -8.11 -2.51
CA GLN A 63 14.76 -6.75 -2.94
C GLN A 63 16.10 -6.69 -3.67
N THR A 64 17.14 -7.32 -3.13
CA THR A 64 18.48 -7.36 -3.75
C THR A 64 18.47 -8.05 -5.12
N ARG A 65 17.60 -9.05 -5.30
CA ARG A 65 17.42 -9.79 -6.57
C ARG A 65 16.53 -9.03 -7.58
N GLY A 66 16.04 -7.83 -7.23
CA GLY A 66 15.14 -7.03 -8.08
C GLY A 66 13.71 -7.58 -8.13
N HIS A 67 13.34 -8.44 -7.19
CA HIS A 67 11.96 -8.89 -6.99
C HIS A 67 11.17 -7.85 -6.17
N LYS A 68 9.89 -7.72 -6.44
CA LYS A 68 8.96 -7.08 -5.49
C LYS A 68 8.65 -8.07 -4.37
N VAL A 69 8.50 -7.62 -3.13
CA VAL A 69 8.24 -8.52 -2.00
C VAL A 69 7.25 -7.89 -1.02
N ILE A 70 6.36 -8.69 -0.47
CA ILE A 70 5.48 -8.36 0.64
C ILE A 70 5.58 -9.44 1.74
N PRO A 71 5.87 -9.02 3.01
CA PRO A 71 6.25 -7.68 3.42
C PRO A 71 7.67 -7.31 2.96
N GLY A 72 7.90 -6.03 2.68
CA GLY A 72 9.25 -5.49 2.49
C GLY A 72 9.98 -5.33 3.81
N VAL A 73 11.32 -5.22 3.77
CA VAL A 73 12.14 -5.10 4.99
C VAL A 73 11.81 -3.84 5.80
N ASP A 74 11.47 -2.74 5.13
CA ASP A 74 11.03 -1.50 5.78
C ASP A 74 9.73 -1.69 6.57
N ILE A 75 8.79 -2.50 6.04
CA ILE A 75 7.55 -2.85 6.72
C ILE A 75 7.80 -3.80 7.89
N ILE A 76 8.67 -4.78 7.70
CA ILE A 76 9.09 -5.68 8.79
C ILE A 76 9.63 -4.84 9.95
N ASN A 77 10.58 -3.96 9.68
CA ASN A 77 11.19 -3.11 10.71
C ASN A 77 10.17 -2.16 11.38
N LYS A 78 9.19 -1.63 10.64
CA LYS A 78 8.12 -0.80 11.22
C LYS A 78 7.22 -1.58 12.18
N VAL A 79 6.83 -2.80 11.80
CA VAL A 79 5.99 -3.67 12.63
C VAL A 79 6.75 -4.09 13.89
N GLU A 80 8.00 -4.55 13.75
CA GLU A 80 8.86 -4.95 14.87
C GLU A 80 9.16 -3.79 15.83
N ALA A 81 9.32 -2.57 15.33
CA ALA A 81 9.50 -1.38 16.14
C ALA A 81 8.22 -0.93 16.87
N GLY A 82 7.08 -1.58 16.64
CA GLY A 82 5.79 -1.15 17.19
C GLY A 82 5.36 0.22 16.69
N ALA A 83 5.80 0.62 15.49
CA ALA A 83 5.43 1.91 14.92
C ALA A 83 3.93 1.96 14.68
N GLY A 84 3.23 2.73 15.50
CA GLY A 84 1.78 2.91 15.42
C GLY A 84 1.38 3.77 14.22
N ILE A 85 0.16 3.57 13.76
CA ILE A 85 -0.48 4.40 12.76
C ILE A 85 -1.75 5.01 13.33
N ARG A 86 -1.98 6.29 13.04
CA ARG A 86 -3.18 6.99 13.51
C ARG A 86 -4.22 7.01 12.40
N MET A 87 -5.39 6.45 12.69
CA MET A 87 -6.56 6.59 11.83
C MET A 87 -7.06 8.03 11.82
N ASP A 88 -7.52 8.50 10.68
CA ASP A 88 -8.23 9.78 10.59
C ASP A 88 -9.60 9.73 11.30
N SER A 89 -10.22 10.91 11.47
CA SER A 89 -11.49 11.02 12.19
C SER A 89 -12.63 10.23 11.54
N SER A 90 -12.61 10.04 10.23
CA SER A 90 -13.65 9.30 9.50
C SER A 90 -13.54 7.80 9.75
N LEU A 91 -12.33 7.25 9.72
CA LEU A 91 -12.05 5.84 10.02
C LEU A 91 -12.28 5.54 11.51
N GLN A 92 -11.90 6.46 12.41
CA GLN A 92 -12.19 6.32 13.85
C GLN A 92 -13.71 6.26 14.11
N LYS A 93 -14.48 7.13 13.44
CA LYS A 93 -15.96 7.14 13.56
C LYS A 93 -16.55 5.85 13.02
N LEU A 94 -16.10 5.36 11.89
CA LEU A 94 -16.53 4.09 11.29
C LEU A 94 -16.25 2.92 12.23
N CYS A 95 -15.04 2.84 12.78
CA CYS A 95 -14.66 1.81 13.74
C CYS A 95 -15.54 1.86 15.00
N TYR A 96 -15.76 3.06 15.56
CA TYR A 96 -16.61 3.24 16.72
C TYR A 96 -18.05 2.79 16.48
N GLN A 97 -18.65 3.19 15.34
CA GLN A 97 -20.01 2.79 14.99
C GLN A 97 -20.13 1.27 14.82
N TRP A 98 -19.13 0.64 14.24
CA TRP A 98 -19.09 -0.80 14.06
C TRP A 98 -18.99 -1.55 15.41
N ILE A 99 -18.10 -1.10 16.31
CA ILE A 99 -17.93 -1.65 17.66
C ILE A 99 -19.24 -1.57 18.45
N GLN A 100 -19.88 -0.39 18.43
CA GLN A 100 -21.18 -0.20 19.11
C GLN A 100 -22.27 -1.11 18.54
N LYS A 101 -22.36 -1.22 17.23
CA LYS A 101 -23.35 -2.06 16.54
C LYS A 101 -23.19 -3.56 16.85
N ASN A 102 -21.95 -4.01 17.07
CA ASN A 102 -21.64 -5.41 17.33
C ASN A 102 -21.45 -5.70 18.85
N GLU A 103 -21.80 -4.74 19.71
CA GLU A 103 -21.81 -4.87 21.18
C GLU A 103 -20.46 -5.37 21.74
N ILE A 104 -19.34 -4.92 21.14
CA ILE A 104 -17.99 -5.25 21.61
C ILE A 104 -17.72 -4.50 22.90
N THR A 105 -17.56 -5.22 24.01
CA THR A 105 -17.34 -4.67 25.35
C THR A 105 -15.90 -4.76 25.83
N ASP A 106 -15.09 -5.58 25.17
CA ASP A 106 -13.68 -5.77 25.51
C ASP A 106 -12.87 -4.49 25.25
N ASP A 107 -11.93 -4.19 26.15
CA ASP A 107 -11.06 -3.02 26.05
C ASP A 107 -10.13 -3.08 24.85
N LEU A 108 -9.70 -4.27 24.48
CA LEU A 108 -8.87 -4.58 23.34
C LEU A 108 -9.61 -5.55 22.43
N TRP A 109 -9.74 -5.19 21.16
CA TRP A 109 -10.33 -6.02 20.15
C TRP A 109 -9.39 -6.17 18.96
N SER A 110 -9.34 -7.34 18.33
CA SER A 110 -8.39 -7.62 17.26
C SER A 110 -9.10 -7.85 15.93
N LEU A 111 -8.57 -7.19 14.89
CA LEU A 111 -8.94 -7.35 13.49
C LEU A 111 -7.82 -8.09 12.75
N ASN A 112 -8.15 -9.18 12.08
CA ASN A 112 -7.22 -9.85 11.17
C ASN A 112 -7.38 -9.27 9.76
N VAL A 113 -6.26 -8.88 9.16
CA VAL A 113 -6.21 -8.28 7.82
C VAL A 113 -5.48 -9.23 6.87
N TYR A 114 -6.11 -9.54 5.74
CA TYR A 114 -5.67 -10.49 4.73
C TYR A 114 -5.52 -9.73 3.40
N PHE A 115 -4.30 -9.41 2.98
CA PHE A 115 -4.05 -8.63 1.75
C PHE A 115 -4.92 -7.37 1.63
N GLY A 116 -5.14 -6.65 2.73
CA GLY A 116 -5.97 -5.44 2.77
C GLY A 116 -7.48 -5.68 2.81
N THR A 117 -7.91 -6.91 3.06
CA THR A 117 -9.31 -7.28 3.31
C THR A 117 -9.49 -7.85 4.72
N CYS A 118 -10.73 -7.93 5.20
CA CYS A 118 -11.06 -8.54 6.50
C CYS A 118 -12.40 -9.26 6.42
N LYS A 119 -12.65 -10.15 7.39
CA LYS A 119 -13.92 -10.90 7.50
C LYS A 119 -15.08 -10.00 7.95
N GLU A 120 -14.78 -9.00 8.73
CA GLU A 120 -15.72 -8.12 9.40
C GLU A 120 -16.34 -7.13 8.39
N LYS A 121 -17.59 -7.44 7.97
CA LYS A 121 -18.34 -6.58 7.05
C LYS A 121 -18.51 -5.17 7.63
N GLY A 122 -18.09 -4.17 6.84
CA GLY A 122 -18.14 -2.77 7.21
C GLY A 122 -16.78 -2.22 7.70
N LEU A 123 -15.76 -3.05 7.90
CA LEU A 123 -14.39 -2.63 8.24
C LEU A 123 -13.41 -2.70 7.07
N GLU A 124 -13.89 -2.94 5.86
CA GLU A 124 -13.04 -3.09 4.65
C GLU A 124 -12.17 -1.85 4.40
N ARG A 125 -12.69 -0.65 4.70
CA ARG A 125 -11.91 0.60 4.57
C ARG A 125 -10.77 0.65 5.59
N ILE A 126 -10.95 0.11 6.79
CA ILE A 126 -9.92 0.04 7.81
C ILE A 126 -8.86 -0.99 7.41
N ALA A 127 -9.27 -2.17 6.95
CA ALA A 127 -8.36 -3.21 6.48
C ALA A 127 -7.49 -2.70 5.31
N ARG A 128 -8.10 -1.99 4.37
CA ARG A 128 -7.38 -1.33 3.25
C ARG A 128 -6.39 -0.29 3.76
N PHE A 129 -6.81 0.62 4.64
CA PHE A 129 -5.95 1.64 5.24
C PHE A 129 -4.73 1.03 5.94
N ILE A 130 -4.92 -0.09 6.64
CA ILE A 130 -3.82 -0.82 7.28
C ILE A 130 -2.86 -1.36 6.24
N PHE A 131 -3.36 -2.01 5.20
CA PHE A 131 -2.52 -2.55 4.12
C PHE A 131 -1.77 -1.47 3.34
N GLU A 132 -2.36 -0.30 3.11
CA GLU A 132 -1.70 0.84 2.46
C GLU A 132 -0.49 1.36 3.26
N ASN A 133 -0.52 1.23 4.58
CA ASN A 133 0.56 1.69 5.46
C ASN A 133 1.54 0.56 5.86
N TYR A 134 1.03 -0.67 5.88
CA TYR A 134 1.75 -1.90 6.24
C TYR A 134 1.40 -3.01 5.24
N PRO A 135 1.93 -2.94 3.99
CA PRO A 135 1.67 -3.97 3.01
C PRO A 135 2.29 -5.31 3.42
N ALA A 136 1.43 -6.18 3.92
CA ALA A 136 1.78 -7.53 4.36
C ALA A 136 0.64 -8.52 4.05
N PRO A 137 0.95 -9.81 3.83
CA PRO A 137 -0.05 -10.82 3.52
C PRO A 137 -1.07 -11.01 4.64
N LEU A 138 -0.58 -11.07 5.88
CA LEU A 138 -1.36 -11.37 7.08
C LEU A 138 -0.92 -10.46 8.22
N LEU A 139 -1.86 -9.70 8.77
CA LEU A 139 -1.64 -8.86 9.95
C LEU A 139 -2.75 -9.08 10.96
N ARG A 140 -2.40 -9.02 12.24
CA ARG A 140 -3.32 -8.85 13.34
C ARG A 140 -3.18 -7.44 13.90
N VAL A 141 -4.29 -6.72 13.95
CA VAL A 141 -4.35 -5.33 14.40
C VAL A 141 -5.19 -5.27 15.66
N THR A 142 -4.59 -4.84 16.77
CA THR A 142 -5.29 -4.65 18.03
C THR A 142 -5.75 -3.22 18.15
N LEU A 143 -7.04 -3.03 18.40
CA LEU A 143 -7.70 -1.75 18.59
C LEU A 143 -8.01 -1.54 20.06
N ASN A 144 -7.72 -0.37 20.60
CA ASN A 144 -8.12 0.03 21.93
C ASN A 144 -9.51 0.69 21.86
N THR A 145 -10.53 0.00 22.36
CA THR A 145 -11.93 0.43 22.27
C THR A 145 -12.27 1.54 23.26
N ARG A 146 -11.52 1.68 24.37
CA ARG A 146 -11.67 2.75 25.36
C ARG A 146 -11.12 4.10 24.87
N HIS A 147 -10.01 4.11 24.14
CA HIS A 147 -9.33 5.32 23.69
C HIS A 147 -9.61 5.63 22.23
N LYS A 148 -10.86 6.01 21.88
CA LYS A 148 -11.27 6.47 20.55
C LYS A 148 -10.92 5.49 19.42
N ASN A 149 -10.90 4.18 19.71
CA ASN A 149 -10.60 3.12 18.74
C ASN A 149 -9.24 3.37 18.02
N GLN A 150 -8.23 3.67 18.80
CA GLN A 150 -6.86 3.80 18.29
C GLN A 150 -6.26 2.42 18.05
N ILE A 151 -5.41 2.33 17.05
CA ILE A 151 -4.58 1.16 16.83
C ILE A 151 -3.54 1.10 17.94
N GLU A 152 -3.63 0.06 18.76
CA GLU A 152 -2.73 -0.20 19.87
C GLU A 152 -1.49 -0.97 19.41
N ASN A 153 -1.71 -1.97 18.56
CA ASN A 153 -0.64 -2.83 18.08
C ASN A 153 -0.94 -3.35 16.67
N ILE A 154 0.11 -3.55 15.88
CA ILE A 154 0.08 -4.26 14.61
C ILE A 154 1.19 -5.31 14.67
N GLN A 155 0.84 -6.56 14.35
CA GLN A 155 1.80 -7.67 14.33
C GLN A 155 1.54 -8.57 13.14
N PHE A 156 2.57 -9.28 12.68
CA PHE A 156 2.40 -10.33 11.69
C PHE A 156 1.59 -11.48 12.30
N LEU A 157 0.70 -12.02 11.51
CA LEU A 157 -0.10 -13.19 11.88
C LEU A 157 0.45 -14.40 11.16
N PRO A 158 1.06 -15.36 11.87
CA PRO A 158 1.52 -16.62 11.29
C PRO A 158 0.38 -17.42 10.65
N LEU A 159 0.65 -18.01 9.47
CA LEU A 159 -0.34 -18.84 8.77
C LEU A 159 -0.81 -20.02 9.63
N SER A 160 0.10 -20.58 10.42
CA SER A 160 -0.15 -21.69 11.35
C SER A 160 -1.13 -21.39 12.49
N LEU A 161 -1.39 -20.10 12.75
CA LEU A 161 -2.33 -19.66 13.81
C LEU A 161 -3.75 -19.41 13.29
N LEU A 162 -4.00 -19.59 12.01
CA LEU A 162 -5.33 -19.47 11.43
C LEU A 162 -6.19 -20.68 11.77
N ASN A 163 -7.45 -20.45 12.15
CA ASN A 163 -8.43 -21.51 12.22
C ASN A 163 -9.00 -21.84 10.83
N ASN A 164 -9.76 -22.91 10.68
CA ASN A 164 -10.27 -23.38 9.39
C ASN A 164 -11.09 -22.29 8.63
N GLU A 165 -11.90 -21.52 9.32
CA GLU A 165 -12.68 -20.43 8.70
C GLU A 165 -11.79 -19.27 8.23
N GLU A 166 -10.76 -18.95 8.99
CA GLU A 166 -9.76 -17.94 8.65
C GLU A 166 -8.87 -18.38 7.49
N GLU A 167 -8.54 -19.68 7.42
CA GLU A 167 -7.81 -20.27 6.30
C GLU A 167 -8.62 -20.16 5.00
N ASP A 168 -9.93 -20.45 5.04
CA ASP A 168 -10.82 -20.31 3.86
C ASP A 168 -10.89 -18.85 3.42
N TYR A 169 -10.96 -17.93 4.39
CA TYR A 169 -10.94 -16.51 4.06
C TYR A 169 -9.60 -16.06 3.47
N PHE A 170 -8.49 -16.52 4.05
CA PHE A 170 -7.14 -16.28 3.52
C PHE A 170 -7.00 -16.80 2.09
N ALA A 171 -7.47 -18.02 1.82
CA ALA A 171 -7.44 -18.62 0.48
C ALA A 171 -8.18 -17.73 -0.54
N ASN A 172 -9.37 -17.27 -0.17
CA ASN A 172 -10.16 -16.35 -1.02
C ASN A 172 -9.46 -14.99 -1.19
N ALA A 173 -8.89 -14.43 -0.13
CA ALA A 173 -8.17 -13.16 -0.19
C ALA A 173 -6.90 -13.27 -1.07
N LEU A 174 -6.15 -14.35 -0.94
CA LEU A 174 -4.99 -14.65 -1.79
C LEU A 174 -5.39 -14.82 -3.26
N ASP A 175 -6.48 -15.55 -3.53
CA ASP A 175 -7.00 -15.73 -4.88
C ASP A 175 -7.45 -14.39 -5.49
N LEU A 176 -8.13 -13.54 -4.72
CA LEU A 176 -8.52 -12.20 -5.14
C LEU A 176 -7.30 -11.32 -5.40
N PHE A 177 -6.31 -11.36 -4.51
CA PHE A 177 -5.05 -10.65 -4.67
C PHE A 177 -4.33 -11.13 -5.93
N ASN A 178 -4.17 -12.44 -6.10
CA ASN A 178 -3.58 -13.03 -7.29
C ASN A 178 -4.36 -12.68 -8.56
N ARG A 179 -5.70 -12.75 -8.56
CA ARG A 179 -6.53 -12.39 -9.71
C ARG A 179 -6.43 -10.91 -10.06
N LYS A 180 -6.32 -10.02 -9.08
CA LYS A 180 -6.08 -8.60 -9.31
C LYS A 180 -4.73 -8.39 -9.97
N VAL A 181 -3.68 -9.02 -9.46
CA VAL A 181 -2.32 -9.03 -10.05
C VAL A 181 -2.30 -9.68 -11.45
N TRP A 182 -3.27 -10.58 -11.77
CA TRP A 182 -3.29 -11.37 -13.01
C TRP A 182 -4.39 -10.97 -14.02
N ARG A 183 -5.20 -9.97 -13.72
CA ARG A 183 -6.33 -9.61 -14.61
C ARG A 183 -5.92 -9.15 -16.01
N ASN A 184 -4.65 -9.03 -16.29
CA ASN A 184 -4.21 -8.67 -17.63
C ASN A 184 -3.19 -9.67 -18.23
N PRO A 185 -3.64 -10.92 -18.57
CA PRO A 185 -2.83 -11.80 -19.42
C PRO A 185 -2.61 -11.21 -20.82
N GLN A 186 -3.34 -10.16 -21.18
CA GLN A 186 -3.19 -9.36 -22.39
C GLN A 186 -2.33 -8.10 -22.20
N ALA A 187 -1.86 -7.79 -21.00
CA ALA A 187 -0.74 -6.88 -20.84
C ALA A 187 0.36 -7.46 -21.75
N SER A 188 0.54 -6.81 -22.87
CA SER A 188 1.27 -7.38 -23.99
C SER A 188 2.60 -7.90 -23.48
N LYS A 189 2.97 -9.14 -23.82
CA LYS A 189 4.28 -9.72 -23.55
C LYS A 189 5.44 -8.85 -24.07
N SER A 190 5.13 -7.69 -24.64
CA SER A 190 6.01 -6.73 -25.29
C SER A 190 6.15 -5.40 -24.54
N ALA A 191 5.24 -5.01 -23.63
CA ALA A 191 5.37 -3.73 -22.93
C ALA A 191 6.59 -3.73 -22.00
N ARG A 192 7.41 -2.68 -22.13
CA ARG A 192 8.65 -2.53 -21.36
C ARG A 192 8.38 -2.18 -19.90
N TYR A 193 7.31 -1.41 -19.64
CA TYR A 193 6.93 -0.93 -18.32
C TYR A 193 5.40 -0.95 -18.17
N ASN A 194 4.94 -1.10 -16.91
CA ASN A 194 3.54 -0.99 -16.51
C ASN A 194 3.35 0.31 -15.72
N LEU A 195 2.40 1.15 -16.13
CA LEU A 195 2.11 2.45 -15.53
C LEU A 195 0.70 2.46 -14.93
N ALA A 196 0.59 2.69 -13.65
CA ALA A 196 -0.67 3.03 -12.99
C ALA A 196 -0.95 4.53 -13.16
N ILE A 197 -2.14 4.90 -13.63
CA ILE A 197 -2.61 6.29 -13.67
C ILE A 197 -3.75 6.39 -12.66
N LEU A 198 -3.47 7.03 -11.52
CA LEU A 198 -4.46 7.21 -10.46
C LEU A 198 -5.37 8.38 -10.80
N TYR A 199 -6.68 8.15 -10.83
CA TYR A 199 -7.68 9.16 -11.05
C TYR A 199 -8.89 8.95 -10.12
N ASP A 200 -9.66 10.00 -9.92
CA ASP A 200 -10.93 9.95 -9.20
C ASP A 200 -12.06 10.28 -10.18
N PRO A 201 -12.98 9.31 -10.45
CA PRO A 201 -14.09 9.53 -11.39
C PRO A 201 -15.12 10.55 -10.88
N ASP A 202 -15.17 10.79 -9.56
CA ASP A 202 -16.16 11.63 -8.89
C ASP A 202 -15.59 13.01 -8.53
N GLU A 203 -14.33 13.28 -8.84
CA GLU A 203 -13.69 14.58 -8.58
C GLU A 203 -14.33 15.67 -9.43
N LYS A 204 -14.83 16.73 -8.77
CA LYS A 204 -15.54 17.82 -9.44
C LYS A 204 -14.66 18.64 -10.40
N PHE A 205 -13.39 18.83 -10.06
CA PHE A 205 -12.41 19.58 -10.84
C PHE A 205 -11.09 18.79 -10.96
N PRO A 206 -11.09 17.68 -11.71
CA PRO A 206 -9.92 16.85 -11.82
C PRO A 206 -8.80 17.53 -12.62
N PRO A 207 -7.52 17.26 -12.29
CA PRO A 207 -6.38 17.79 -13.06
C PRO A 207 -6.34 17.28 -14.51
N SER A 208 -7.08 16.21 -14.82
CA SER A 208 -7.23 15.66 -16.16
C SER A 208 -8.67 15.27 -16.43
N ASP A 209 -9.22 15.78 -17.51
CA ASP A 209 -10.52 15.32 -18.01
C ASP A 209 -10.42 13.96 -18.68
N LYS A 210 -11.58 13.36 -19.03
CA LYS A 210 -11.65 12.02 -19.67
C LYS A 210 -10.87 11.96 -20.99
N LYS A 211 -10.83 13.08 -21.76
CA LYS A 211 -10.09 13.13 -23.03
C LYS A 211 -8.59 13.09 -22.79
N ALA A 212 -8.11 13.85 -21.78
CA ALA A 212 -6.70 13.83 -21.39
C ALA A 212 -6.26 12.45 -20.89
N LEU A 213 -7.07 11.79 -20.05
CA LEU A 213 -6.80 10.42 -19.58
C LEU A 213 -6.71 9.44 -20.74
N HIS A 214 -7.68 9.49 -21.68
CA HIS A 214 -7.64 8.65 -22.87
C HIS A 214 -6.38 8.89 -23.72
N LYS A 215 -6.00 10.15 -23.88
CA LYS A 215 -4.79 10.51 -24.62
C LYS A 215 -3.51 9.99 -23.96
N LEU A 216 -3.46 10.01 -22.62
CA LEU A 216 -2.34 9.42 -21.87
C LEU A 216 -2.22 7.91 -22.14
N LEU A 217 -3.32 7.16 -22.13
CA LEU A 217 -3.32 5.72 -22.46
C LEU A 217 -2.83 5.46 -23.89
N GLU A 218 -3.29 6.25 -24.86
CA GLU A 218 -2.85 6.13 -26.26
C GLU A 218 -1.34 6.41 -26.42
N LEU A 219 -0.83 7.44 -25.73
CA LEU A 219 0.59 7.81 -25.80
C LEU A 219 1.46 6.75 -25.11
N ALA A 220 1.04 6.25 -23.95
CA ALA A 220 1.72 5.17 -23.26
C ALA A 220 1.88 3.94 -24.18
N LYS A 221 0.81 3.53 -24.86
CA LYS A 221 0.85 2.42 -25.83
C LYS A 221 1.86 2.64 -26.96
N LYS A 222 1.98 3.88 -27.47
CA LYS A 222 2.98 4.24 -28.50
C LYS A 222 4.42 4.19 -28.00
N MET A 223 4.62 4.25 -26.68
CA MET A 223 5.91 4.23 -25.99
C MET A 223 6.27 2.84 -25.44
N ASP A 224 5.57 1.80 -25.84
CA ASP A 224 5.70 0.44 -25.26
C ASP A 224 5.46 0.40 -23.74
N ILE A 225 4.60 1.27 -23.24
CA ILE A 225 4.16 1.30 -21.84
C ILE A 225 2.73 0.77 -21.77
N HIS A 226 2.52 -0.24 -20.95
CA HIS A 226 1.16 -0.67 -20.59
C HIS A 226 0.65 0.25 -19.49
N ALA A 227 -0.33 1.09 -19.78
CA ALA A 227 -0.93 2.01 -18.82
C ALA A 227 -2.36 1.60 -18.48
N GLU A 228 -2.73 1.70 -17.21
CA GLU A 228 -4.07 1.40 -16.71
C GLU A 228 -4.55 2.52 -15.77
N LEU A 229 -5.86 2.84 -15.85
CA LEU A 229 -6.50 3.78 -14.94
C LEU A 229 -6.87 3.04 -13.64
N LEU A 230 -6.43 3.59 -12.52
CA LEU A 230 -6.74 3.07 -11.18
C LEU A 230 -7.51 4.11 -10.36
N THR A 231 -8.36 3.63 -9.48
CA THR A 231 -9.04 4.40 -8.44
C THR A 231 -8.44 4.11 -7.05
N GLU A 232 -8.90 4.80 -6.00
CA GLU A 232 -8.52 4.49 -4.61
C GLU A 232 -8.78 3.01 -4.26
N GLU A 233 -9.84 2.43 -4.82
CA GLU A 233 -10.21 1.04 -4.55
C GLU A 233 -9.20 0.02 -5.10
N ASP A 234 -8.40 0.43 -6.07
CA ASP A 234 -7.37 -0.39 -6.70
C ASP A 234 -5.99 -0.31 -5.99
N ALA A 235 -5.92 0.32 -4.81
CA ALA A 235 -4.66 0.56 -4.08
C ALA A 235 -3.81 -0.72 -3.89
N THR A 236 -4.46 -1.86 -3.64
CA THR A 236 -3.79 -3.16 -3.49
C THR A 236 -3.12 -3.66 -4.76
N ARG A 237 -3.49 -3.10 -5.92
CA ARG A 237 -2.93 -3.44 -7.23
C ARG A 237 -1.66 -2.64 -7.57
N LEU A 238 -1.28 -1.66 -6.78
CA LEU A 238 -0.08 -0.84 -7.07
C LEU A 238 1.20 -1.68 -7.24
N MET A 239 1.26 -2.83 -6.57
CA MET A 239 2.40 -3.76 -6.71
C MET A 239 2.55 -4.38 -8.12
N GLU A 240 1.52 -4.31 -8.96
CA GLU A 240 1.56 -4.82 -10.35
C GLU A 240 2.38 -3.91 -11.28
N PHE A 241 2.58 -2.65 -10.90
CA PHE A 241 3.10 -1.59 -11.75
C PHE A 241 4.55 -1.25 -11.43
N ASP A 242 5.23 -0.64 -12.41
CA ASP A 242 6.59 -0.12 -12.29
C ASP A 242 6.58 1.38 -11.95
N ALA A 243 5.48 2.08 -12.26
CA ALA A 243 5.33 3.50 -12.02
C ALA A 243 3.88 3.87 -11.65
N LEU A 244 3.74 4.97 -10.88
CA LEU A 244 2.47 5.59 -10.53
C LEU A 244 2.46 7.05 -11.01
N PHE A 245 1.44 7.40 -11.80
CA PHE A 245 1.17 8.77 -12.20
C PHE A 245 -0.15 9.25 -11.60
N ILE A 246 -0.08 10.22 -10.68
CA ILE A 246 -1.27 10.72 -9.98
C ILE A 246 -1.93 11.81 -10.83
N ARG A 247 -3.20 11.61 -11.18
CA ARG A 247 -4.05 12.52 -11.96
C ARG A 247 -5.35 12.86 -11.26
N THR A 248 -5.26 13.01 -9.95
CA THR A 248 -6.30 13.55 -9.06
C THR A 248 -5.65 14.50 -8.06
N THR A 249 -6.42 15.37 -7.43
CA THR A 249 -5.89 16.39 -6.50
C THR A 249 -5.11 15.73 -5.36
N THR A 250 -3.90 16.27 -5.11
CA THR A 250 -3.01 15.79 -4.07
C THR A 250 -3.11 16.64 -2.81
N SER A 251 -3.11 15.99 -1.63
CA SER A 251 -3.08 16.65 -0.32
C SER A 251 -2.51 15.72 0.72
N LEU A 252 -1.87 16.27 1.77
CA LEU A 252 -1.22 15.49 2.84
C LEU A 252 -2.21 14.61 3.62
N ASN A 253 -3.45 15.05 3.77
CA ASN A 253 -4.49 14.30 4.50
C ASN A 253 -5.41 13.51 3.55
N HIS A 254 -4.92 13.17 2.36
CA HIS A 254 -5.68 12.51 1.32
C HIS A 254 -5.08 11.15 0.96
N TYR A 255 -5.89 10.24 0.40
CA TYR A 255 -5.41 8.92 -0.01
C TYR A 255 -4.29 9.00 -1.06
N THR A 256 -4.25 10.04 -1.88
CA THR A 256 -3.20 10.24 -2.89
C THR A 256 -1.81 10.31 -2.27
N PHE A 257 -1.66 10.96 -1.11
CA PHE A 257 -0.38 10.99 -0.40
C PHE A 257 0.00 9.59 0.14
N ARG A 258 -0.97 8.86 0.71
CA ARG A 258 -0.73 7.48 1.18
C ARG A 258 -0.31 6.56 0.03
N LEU A 259 -1.00 6.64 -1.12
CA LEU A 259 -0.66 5.83 -2.29
C LEU A 259 0.68 6.22 -2.91
N SER A 260 1.03 7.51 -2.91
CA SER A 260 2.36 7.97 -3.30
C SER A 260 3.46 7.40 -2.41
N GLN A 261 3.25 7.39 -1.08
CA GLN A 261 4.18 6.77 -0.12
C GLN A 261 4.28 5.26 -0.34
N LEU A 262 3.15 4.57 -0.45
CA LEU A 262 3.09 3.13 -0.70
C LEU A 262 3.85 2.75 -1.97
N ALA A 263 3.60 3.46 -3.07
CA ALA A 263 4.28 3.23 -4.34
C ALA A 263 5.79 3.45 -4.23
N THR A 264 6.22 4.57 -3.60
CA THR A 264 7.63 4.88 -3.39
C THR A 264 8.34 3.81 -2.54
N GLN A 265 7.72 3.37 -1.45
CA GLN A 265 8.26 2.32 -0.57
C GLN A 265 8.40 0.98 -1.29
N ASN A 266 7.58 0.72 -2.28
CA ASN A 266 7.65 -0.49 -3.11
C ASN A 266 8.49 -0.31 -4.38
N GLY A 267 9.29 0.77 -4.47
CA GLY A 267 10.24 0.99 -5.54
C GLY A 267 9.63 1.41 -6.88
N LEU A 268 8.38 1.87 -6.90
CA LEU A 268 7.77 2.43 -8.10
C LEU A 268 8.33 3.84 -8.36
N ALA A 269 8.47 4.21 -9.61
CA ALA A 269 8.66 5.60 -9.99
C ALA A 269 7.32 6.35 -9.81
N VAL A 270 7.31 7.45 -9.06
CA VAL A 270 6.07 8.15 -8.70
C VAL A 270 6.08 9.60 -9.14
N ILE A 271 4.99 10.05 -9.74
CA ILE A 271 4.66 11.45 -10.04
C ILE A 271 3.20 11.71 -9.57
N ASP A 272 2.95 12.59 -8.61
CA ASP A 272 3.90 13.32 -7.77
C ASP A 272 4.40 12.44 -6.62
N ASP A 273 5.71 12.48 -6.37
CA ASP A 273 6.33 11.77 -5.25
C ASP A 273 5.96 12.41 -3.90
N PRO A 274 6.11 11.69 -2.75
CA PRO A 274 5.69 12.21 -1.45
C PRO A 274 6.35 13.54 -1.07
N GLN A 275 7.63 13.75 -1.42
CA GLN A 275 8.34 14.99 -1.12
C GLN A 275 7.78 16.15 -1.96
N SER A 276 7.50 15.90 -3.22
CA SER A 276 6.85 16.87 -4.11
C SER A 276 5.47 17.27 -3.60
N ILE A 277 4.66 16.30 -3.14
CA ILE A 277 3.36 16.58 -2.54
C ILE A 277 3.51 17.46 -1.30
N ILE A 278 4.40 17.10 -0.35
CA ILE A 278 4.65 17.90 0.87
C ILE A 278 5.01 19.35 0.52
N ARG A 279 5.92 19.52 -0.43
CA ARG A 279 6.45 20.83 -0.81
C ARG A 279 5.44 21.67 -1.58
N CYS A 280 4.81 21.08 -2.59
CA CYS A 280 3.96 21.83 -3.52
C CYS A 280 2.55 22.12 -2.98
N THR A 281 2.05 21.31 -2.03
CA THR A 281 0.75 21.58 -1.39
C THR A 281 0.84 22.58 -0.23
N ASN A 282 2.04 22.83 0.30
CA ASN A 282 2.23 23.74 1.43
C ASN A 282 2.60 25.16 0.96
N LYS A 283 1.65 26.07 1.06
CA LYS A 283 1.83 27.47 0.61
C LYS A 283 2.92 28.21 1.40
N VAL A 284 3.11 27.90 2.68
CA VAL A 284 4.18 28.47 3.50
C VAL A 284 5.55 28.05 2.96
N TYR A 285 5.71 26.74 2.68
CA TYR A 285 6.93 26.21 2.08
C TYR A 285 7.22 26.87 0.72
N LEU A 286 6.19 26.99 -0.14
CA LEU A 286 6.36 27.58 -1.47
C LEU A 286 6.77 29.06 -1.39
N LYS A 287 6.21 29.83 -0.45
CA LYS A 287 6.62 31.23 -0.23
C LYS A 287 8.11 31.32 0.07
N GLU A 288 8.58 30.57 1.06
CA GLU A 288 10.00 30.56 1.45
C GLU A 288 10.92 30.12 0.29
N LEU A 289 10.49 29.08 -0.43
CA LEU A 289 11.24 28.56 -1.59
C LEU A 289 11.34 29.63 -2.70
N PHE A 290 10.25 30.28 -3.04
CA PHE A 290 10.23 31.28 -4.12
C PHE A 290 11.09 32.50 -3.77
N GLU A 291 11.07 32.96 -2.53
CA GLU A 291 11.95 34.03 -2.05
C GLU A 291 13.44 33.63 -2.10
N LYS A 292 13.76 32.44 -1.59
CA LYS A 292 15.11 31.91 -1.58
C LYS A 292 15.69 31.75 -3.00
N GLU A 293 14.91 31.17 -3.90
CA GLU A 293 15.34 30.88 -5.28
C GLU A 293 15.07 32.07 -6.24
N LYS A 294 14.59 33.20 -5.72
CA LYS A 294 14.26 34.43 -6.48
C LYS A 294 13.29 34.16 -7.64
N ILE A 295 12.33 33.24 -7.42
CA ILE A 295 11.29 32.95 -8.39
C ILE A 295 10.23 34.02 -8.30
N PRO A 296 9.85 34.70 -9.41
CA PRO A 296 8.80 35.70 -9.42
C PRO A 296 7.47 35.13 -8.92
N ALA A 297 6.95 35.68 -7.84
CA ALA A 297 5.68 35.27 -7.23
C ALA A 297 4.95 36.49 -6.67
N PRO A 298 3.63 36.43 -6.48
CA PRO A 298 2.88 37.49 -5.81
C PRO A 298 3.43 37.71 -4.39
N LEU A 299 3.42 39.00 -3.97
CA LEU A 299 3.80 39.36 -2.60
C LEU A 299 2.93 38.58 -1.62
N SER A 300 3.57 37.81 -0.73
CA SER A 300 2.88 36.90 0.17
C SER A 300 3.33 37.13 1.61
N MET A 301 2.38 37.11 2.55
CA MET A 301 2.62 37.30 3.97
C MET A 301 2.08 36.13 4.78
N LEU A 302 2.79 35.76 5.84
CA LEU A 302 2.35 34.72 6.78
C LEU A 302 1.60 35.36 7.94
N LEU A 303 0.30 35.04 8.04
CA LEU A 303 -0.56 35.51 9.13
C LEU A 303 -0.83 34.35 10.11
N PHE A 304 -0.60 34.61 11.38
CA PHE A 304 -0.91 33.72 12.48
C PHE A 304 -1.91 34.40 13.43
N LYS A 305 -2.61 33.60 14.25
CA LYS A 305 -3.52 34.15 15.27
C LYS A 305 -2.85 35.15 16.20
N SER A 306 -1.52 35.03 16.40
CA SER A 306 -0.74 35.92 17.26
C SER A 306 -0.34 37.24 16.61
N ASN A 307 -0.36 37.36 15.27
CA ASN A 307 0.10 38.56 14.57
C ASN A 307 -0.91 39.19 13.62
N VAL A 308 -2.11 38.60 13.50
CA VAL A 308 -3.14 39.08 12.55
C VAL A 308 -3.54 40.53 12.79
N ASN A 309 -3.61 40.96 14.06
CA ASN A 309 -4.01 42.33 14.43
C ASN A 309 -2.92 43.36 14.20
N SER A 310 -1.68 42.99 13.88
CA SER A 310 -0.59 43.95 13.60
C SER A 310 -0.50 44.37 12.13
N TYR A 311 -1.43 43.90 11.27
CA TYR A 311 -1.43 44.14 9.82
C TYR A 311 -2.67 44.90 9.33
N GLU A 312 -3.41 45.54 10.23
CA GLU A 312 -4.55 46.41 9.88
C GLU A 312 -4.13 47.87 9.55
N GLU A 313 -2.83 48.12 9.38
CA GLU A 313 -2.30 49.43 8.96
C GLU A 313 -1.74 49.36 7.53
#